data_c14304895665e9c61f792b343dd5ab8e
#
_entry.id   c14304895665e9c61f792b343dd5ab8e
#
_cell.length_a   1.000
_cell.length_b   1.000
_cell.length_c   1.000
_cell.angle_alpha   90.00
_cell.angle_beta   90.00
_cell.angle_gamma   90.00
#
_symmetry.space_group_name_H-M   'P 1'
#
loop_
_entity.id
_entity.type
_entity.pdbx_description
1 polymer ?
#
loop_
_entity_poly.entity_id
_entity_poly.type
_entity_poly.pdbx_seq_one_letter_code
_entity_poly.pdbx_strand_id
1 'polypeptide(L)'
;MTMARGNRPVYVISIAASLAGCHPRTLRIYEEEGLLDPVRTQTNIRLYSDADLARVRCIRYLTQVRGVNLAGVKLLLRFRNAGELLDELAALENEGDRDDTEEDTASARF
;
A
#
# COMPACT_ATOMS: atom_id res chain seq x y z
N MET A 1 16.02 7.71 18.35
CA MET A 1 16.27 8.42 17.48
C MET A 1 16.30 7.89 16.14
N THR A 2 16.66 6.68 15.90
CA THR A 2 16.68 6.14 14.62
C THR A 2 15.34 6.14 14.02
N MET A 3 14.30 5.99 14.77
CA MET A 3 13.05 5.95 14.19
C MET A 3 12.68 7.23 13.58
N ALA A 4 13.02 8.28 14.20
CA ALA A 4 12.69 9.56 13.68
C ALA A 4 13.36 9.77 12.34
N ARG A 5 14.55 9.21 12.17
CA ARG A 5 15.23 9.38 10.94
C ARG A 5 14.51 8.68 9.81
N GLY A 6 14.00 7.48 10.02
CA GLY A 6 13.29 6.75 8.98
C GLY A 6 12.04 7.43 8.51
N ASN A 7 11.44 8.27 9.37
CA ASN A 7 10.23 8.95 8.99
C ASN A 7 10.47 10.37 8.53
N ARG A 8 11.71 10.82 8.50
CA ARG A 8 11.99 12.18 8.12
C ARG A 8 11.85 12.35 6.61
N PRO A 9 11.03 13.30 6.15
CA PRO A 9 10.84 13.52 4.71
C PRO A 9 11.99 14.32 4.13
N VAL A 10 12.88 13.66 3.44
CA VAL A 10 14.09 14.30 2.91
C VAL A 10 14.30 14.14 1.41
N TYR A 11 13.53 13.31 0.73
CA TYR A 11 13.79 13.05 -0.70
C TYR A 11 12.74 13.68 -1.60
N VAL A 12 13.17 14.47 -2.59
CA VAL A 12 12.23 14.97 -3.59
C VAL A 12 11.89 13.80 -4.51
N ILE A 13 10.82 13.93 -5.28
CA ILE A 13 10.26 12.80 -6.02
C ILE A 13 11.24 12.15 -6.99
N SER A 14 12.08 12.93 -7.67
CA SER A 14 13.01 12.33 -8.63
C SER A 14 14.03 11.44 -7.92
N ILE A 15 14.49 11.88 -6.76
CA ILE A 15 15.47 11.11 -6.00
C ILE A 15 14.77 9.90 -5.38
N ALA A 16 13.58 10.10 -4.83
CA ALA A 16 12.84 9.00 -4.21
C ALA A 16 12.57 7.91 -5.23
N ALA A 17 12.15 8.28 -6.43
CA ALA A 17 11.86 7.32 -7.47
C ALA A 17 13.11 6.56 -7.88
N SER A 18 14.22 7.28 -8.01
CA SER A 18 15.47 6.65 -8.36
C SER A 18 15.90 5.64 -7.30
N LEU A 19 15.80 6.01 -6.04
CA LEU A 19 16.18 5.11 -4.95
C LEU A 19 15.26 3.90 -4.86
N ALA A 20 14.00 4.08 -5.19
CA ALA A 20 13.04 2.98 -5.14
C ALA A 20 13.03 2.15 -6.43
N GLY A 21 13.75 2.59 -7.43
CA GLY A 21 13.84 1.85 -8.68
C GLY A 21 12.60 1.96 -9.55
N CYS A 22 11.94 3.10 -9.55
CA CYS A 22 10.74 3.27 -10.36
C CYS A 22 10.69 4.67 -10.97
N HIS A 23 9.71 4.89 -11.81
CA HIS A 23 9.50 6.18 -12.43
C HIS A 23 8.75 7.09 -11.46
N PRO A 24 9.01 8.41 -11.47
CA PRO A 24 8.26 9.33 -10.61
C PRO A 24 6.75 9.21 -10.77
N ARG A 25 6.28 8.87 -11.98
CA ARG A 25 4.87 8.70 -12.20
C ARG A 25 4.29 7.62 -11.30
N THR A 26 5.06 6.57 -11.03
CA THR A 26 4.62 5.49 -10.16
C THR A 26 4.31 6.02 -8.76
N LEU A 27 5.16 6.91 -8.26
CA LEU A 27 4.94 7.47 -6.94
C LEU A 27 3.68 8.34 -6.91
N ARG A 28 3.42 9.07 -8.00
CA ARG A 28 2.23 9.89 -8.06
C ARG A 28 0.98 9.03 -8.11
N ILE A 29 1.03 7.92 -8.83
CA ILE A 29 -0.10 7.01 -8.90
C ILE A 29 -0.36 6.41 -7.52
N TYR A 30 0.68 6.04 -6.79
CA TYR A 30 0.50 5.47 -5.46
C TYR A 30 -0.12 6.52 -4.52
N GLU A 31 0.26 7.78 -4.68
CA GLU A 31 -0.32 8.81 -3.86
C GLU A 31 -1.81 8.96 -4.20
N GLU A 32 -2.15 8.96 -5.49
CA GLU A 32 -3.52 9.08 -5.90
C GLU A 32 -4.37 7.92 -5.40
N GLU A 33 -3.76 6.75 -5.29
CA GLU A 33 -4.47 5.58 -4.82
C GLU A 33 -4.52 5.50 -3.30
N GLY A 34 -3.95 6.47 -2.63
CA GLY A 34 -3.97 6.46 -1.17
C GLY A 34 -2.93 5.55 -0.53
N LEU A 35 -1.96 5.11 -1.31
CA LEU A 35 -0.93 4.20 -0.78
C LEU A 35 0.27 4.94 -0.22
N LEU A 36 0.46 6.19 -0.59
CA LEU A 36 1.54 7.02 -0.09
C LEU A 36 0.98 8.38 0.28
N ASP A 37 1.60 9.01 1.27
CA ASP A 37 1.15 10.31 1.70
C ASP A 37 2.38 11.17 1.94
N PRO A 38 3.04 11.65 0.88
CA PRO A 38 4.26 12.43 1.05
C PRO A 38 3.96 13.77 1.73
N VAL A 39 4.96 14.29 2.41
CA VAL A 39 4.82 15.60 3.02
C VAL A 39 5.00 16.63 1.93
N ARG A 40 4.23 17.72 1.99
CA ARG A 40 4.37 18.80 1.02
C ARG A 40 5.03 19.99 1.70
N THR A 41 5.99 20.60 1.01
CA THR A 41 6.62 21.79 1.53
C THR A 41 5.69 22.96 1.35
N GLN A 42 6.09 24.14 1.84
CA GLN A 42 5.29 25.33 1.67
C GLN A 42 5.11 25.68 0.20
N THR A 43 6.07 25.31 -0.64
CA THR A 43 5.95 25.56 -2.06
C THR A 43 5.34 24.37 -2.78
N ASN A 44 4.70 23.48 -2.01
CA ASN A 44 3.94 22.36 -2.56
C ASN A 44 4.80 21.29 -3.26
N ILE A 45 6.01 21.11 -2.77
CA ILE A 45 6.88 20.09 -3.30
C ILE A 45 6.78 18.85 -2.44
N ARG A 46 6.64 17.67 -3.07
CA ARG A 46 6.53 16.41 -2.35
C ARG A 46 7.87 16.00 -1.78
N LEU A 47 7.89 15.57 -0.53
CA LEU A 47 9.09 15.02 0.09
C LEU A 47 8.76 13.66 0.67
N TYR A 48 9.65 12.72 0.43
CA TYR A 48 9.46 11.32 0.84
C TYR A 48 10.50 10.94 1.89
N SER A 49 10.13 10.00 2.75
CA SER A 49 11.03 9.52 3.81
C SER A 49 11.57 8.14 3.43
N ASP A 50 12.51 7.64 4.20
CA ASP A 50 12.98 6.28 4.02
C ASP A 50 11.84 5.29 4.25
N ALA A 51 10.95 5.58 5.18
CA ALA A 51 9.80 4.71 5.42
C ALA A 51 8.91 4.67 4.19
N ASP A 52 8.75 5.82 3.50
CA ASP A 52 7.98 5.85 2.28
C ASP A 52 8.64 4.98 1.22
N LEU A 53 9.96 5.03 1.11
CA LEU A 53 10.66 4.23 0.11
C LEU A 53 10.50 2.73 0.40
N ALA A 54 10.53 2.35 1.67
CA ALA A 54 10.32 0.96 2.03
C ALA A 54 8.91 0.53 1.64
N ARG A 55 7.95 1.42 1.83
CA ARG A 55 6.57 1.12 1.47
C ARG A 55 6.44 0.96 -0.05
N VAL A 56 7.10 1.81 -0.80
CA VAL A 56 7.09 1.71 -2.26
C VAL A 56 7.67 0.37 -2.71
N ARG A 57 8.77 -0.04 -2.10
CA ARG A 57 9.39 -1.31 -2.47
C ARG A 57 8.45 -2.47 -2.15
N CYS A 58 7.74 -2.39 -1.04
CA CYS A 58 6.78 -3.41 -0.67
C CYS A 58 5.66 -3.49 -1.69
N ILE A 59 5.11 -2.33 -2.08
CA ILE A 59 4.03 -2.30 -3.05
C ILE A 59 4.50 -2.90 -4.38
N ARG A 60 5.70 -2.53 -4.81
CA ARG A 60 6.20 -3.04 -6.08
C ARG A 60 6.47 -4.54 -6.01
N TYR A 61 6.95 -5.02 -4.88
CA TYR A 61 7.16 -6.45 -4.73
C TYR A 61 5.82 -7.17 -4.84
N LEU A 62 4.81 -6.69 -4.16
CA LEU A 62 3.50 -7.33 -4.20
C LEU A 62 2.91 -7.30 -5.60
N THR A 63 3.03 -6.19 -6.30
CA THR A 63 2.40 -6.09 -7.61
C THR A 63 3.20 -6.77 -8.70
N GLN A 64 4.51 -6.65 -8.68
CA GLN A 64 5.33 -7.15 -9.78
C GLN A 64 5.84 -8.56 -9.59
N VAL A 65 6.09 -8.95 -8.36
CA VAL A 65 6.61 -10.27 -8.10
C VAL A 65 5.51 -11.23 -7.70
N ARG A 66 4.57 -10.78 -6.87
CA ARG A 66 3.52 -11.66 -6.38
C ARG A 66 2.21 -11.52 -7.15
N GLY A 67 2.14 -10.58 -8.07
CA GLY A 67 0.94 -10.47 -8.91
C GLY A 67 -0.30 -9.92 -8.24
N VAL A 68 -0.13 -9.21 -7.13
CA VAL A 68 -1.27 -8.64 -6.43
C VAL A 68 -1.63 -7.32 -7.10
N ASN A 69 -2.89 -7.08 -7.41
CA ASN A 69 -3.26 -5.81 -8.03
C ASN A 69 -3.32 -4.72 -6.94
N LEU A 70 -3.41 -3.46 -7.36
CA LEU A 70 -3.36 -2.35 -6.40
C LEU A 70 -4.50 -2.39 -5.39
N ALA A 71 -5.67 -2.86 -5.79
CA ALA A 71 -6.77 -2.95 -4.86
C ALA A 71 -6.44 -3.92 -3.73
N GLY A 72 -5.81 -5.04 -4.07
CA GLY A 72 -5.38 -6.00 -3.08
C GLY A 72 -4.30 -5.46 -2.18
N VAL A 73 -3.36 -4.68 -2.76
CA VAL A 73 -2.31 -4.07 -1.97
C VAL A 73 -2.91 -3.08 -0.97
N LYS A 74 -3.89 -2.29 -1.41
CA LYS A 74 -4.52 -1.33 -0.53
C LYS A 74 -5.17 -2.05 0.64
N LEU A 75 -5.79 -3.17 0.38
CA LEU A 75 -6.40 -3.94 1.44
C LEU A 75 -5.35 -4.47 2.41
N LEU A 76 -4.27 -5.04 1.89
CA LEU A 76 -3.23 -5.61 2.73
C LEU A 76 -2.56 -4.56 3.60
N LEU A 77 -2.33 -3.37 3.07
CA LEU A 77 -1.63 -2.35 3.81
C LEU A 77 -2.48 -1.65 4.87
N ARG A 78 -3.78 -1.93 4.88
CA ARG A 78 -4.64 -1.36 5.89
C ARG A 78 -4.50 -2.05 7.24
N PHE A 79 -3.98 -3.26 7.26
CA PHE A 79 -3.97 -4.06 8.47
C PHE A 79 -2.58 -4.23 9.02
N ARG A 80 -2.46 -4.24 10.33
CA ARG A 80 -1.18 -4.37 10.98
C ARG A 80 -0.84 -5.82 11.25
N ASN A 81 -1.83 -6.70 11.26
CA ASN A 81 -1.56 -8.10 11.54
C ASN A 81 -2.71 -8.95 11.02
N ALA A 82 -2.51 -10.24 11.04
CA ALA A 82 -3.49 -11.17 10.50
C ALA A 82 -4.81 -11.14 11.25
N GLY A 83 -4.76 -10.84 12.54
CA GLY A 83 -5.99 -10.76 13.31
C GLY A 83 -6.92 -9.68 12.82
N GLU A 84 -6.37 -8.50 12.53
CA GLU A 84 -7.18 -7.42 12.01
C GLU A 84 -7.77 -7.79 10.67
N LEU A 85 -6.98 -8.43 9.83
CA LEU A 85 -7.45 -8.83 8.51
C LEU A 85 -8.57 -9.85 8.64
N LEU A 86 -8.40 -10.83 9.51
CA LEU A 86 -9.43 -11.85 9.67
C LEU A 86 -10.72 -11.26 10.22
N ASP A 87 -10.62 -10.27 11.11
CA ASP A 87 -11.81 -9.64 11.64
C ASP A 87 -12.56 -8.91 10.52
N GLU A 88 -11.83 -8.27 9.63
CA GLU A 88 -12.46 -7.55 8.54
C GLU A 88 -13.11 -8.53 7.58
N LEU A 89 -12.43 -9.63 7.28
CA LEU A 89 -12.99 -10.61 6.36
C LEU A 89 -14.23 -11.26 6.95
N ALA A 90 -14.25 -11.48 8.25
CA ALA A 90 -15.41 -12.04 8.90
C ALA A 90 -16.60 -11.09 8.80
N ALA A 91 -16.32 -9.79 8.95
CA ALA A 91 -17.39 -8.81 8.84
C ALA A 91 -17.94 -8.77 7.43
N LEU A 92 -17.08 -8.91 6.42
CA LEU A 92 -17.53 -8.92 5.05
C LEU A 92 -18.35 -10.16 4.77
N GLU A 93 -17.96 -11.29 5.34
CA GLU A 93 -18.72 -12.49 5.15
C GLU A 93 -20.09 -12.37 5.74
N ASN A 94 -20.20 -11.75 6.89
CA ASN A 94 -21.51 -11.57 7.49
C ASN A 94 -22.38 -10.70 6.63
N GLU A 95 -21.83 -9.72 5.97
CA GLU A 95 -22.61 -8.88 5.14
C GLU A 95 -23.04 -9.59 3.88
N GLY A 96 -22.17 -10.39 3.33
CA GLY A 96 -22.50 -11.07 2.13
C GLY A 96 -23.21 -12.36 2.35
N ASP A 97 -23.46 -12.69 3.59
CA ASP A 97 -24.05 -13.88 3.91
C ASP A 97 -25.26 -14.18 3.18
N ARG A 98 -26.03 -13.25 2.91
CA ARG A 98 -27.20 -13.52 2.28
C ARG A 98 -27.04 -13.92 0.90
N ASP A 99 -26.02 -13.67 0.32
CA ASP A 99 -25.89 -14.05 -1.02
C ASP A 99 -25.39 -15.28 -1.22
N ASP A 100 -24.92 -15.80 -0.72
CA ASP A 100 -24.52 -16.79 -0.91
C ASP A 100 -24.00 -17.60 -1.49
N THR A 101 -23.73 -17.88 -1.35
CA THR A 101 -23.66 -18.88 -1.73
C THR A 101 -22.75 -19.28 -2.66
N GLU A 102 -22.83 -19.20 -3.64
CA GLU A 102 -22.06 -19.65 -4.55
C GLU A 102 -20.73 -19.22 -4.45
N GLU A 103 -20.51 -18.28 -3.92
CA GLU A 103 -19.29 -17.82 -3.87
C GLU A 103 -18.48 -18.68 -3.15
N ASP A 104 -18.97 -19.46 -2.43
CA ASP A 104 -18.21 -20.34 -1.74
C ASP A 104 -17.40 -21.09 -2.57
N THR A 105 -17.86 -21.44 -3.66
CA THR A 105 -17.16 -22.20 -4.54
C THR A 105 -15.95 -21.53 -4.92
N ALA A 106 -16.04 -20.32 -5.15
CA ALA A 106 -14.93 -19.61 -5.62
C ALA A 106 -13.85 -19.66 -4.63
N SER A 107 -14.16 -19.53 -3.41
CA SER A 107 -13.14 -19.51 -2.48
C SER A 107 -12.52 -20.81 -2.37
N ALA A 108 -13.21 -21.80 -2.61
CA ALA A 108 -12.67 -23.08 -2.46
C ALA A 108 -11.56 -23.33 -3.39
N ARG A 109 -11.43 -22.58 -4.41
CA ARG A 109 -10.45 -22.80 -5.29
C ARG A 109 -9.15 -22.43 -4.86
N PHE A 110 -8.97 -21.77 -3.86
CA PHE A 110 -7.71 -21.48 -3.46
C PHE A 110 -7.16 -22.54 -2.79
#